data_269154b031d13301d12320737d8e9467
#
_entry.id   269154b031d13301d12320737d8e9467
#
_cell.length_a   1.000
_cell.length_b   1.000
_cell.length_c   1.000
_cell.angle_alpha   90.00
_cell.angle_beta   90.00
_cell.angle_gamma   90.00
#
_symmetry.space_group_name_H-M   'P 1'
#
loop_
_entity.id
_entity.type
_entity.pdbx_description
1 polymer ?
#
loop_
_entity_poly.entity_id
_entity_poly.type
_entity_poly.pdbx_seq_one_letter_code
_entity_poly.pdbx_strand_id
1 'polypeptide(L)'
;MTKLNIARTVEWTSKPNRKYFLRHLIETNSFTSMCEVGVRDGRTTFYLLDKIPTLKIYAVDLDTKLFYNDTVKQKYKDRLIPIQGNSGNVADKIPNVDLVFIDADHSYKGCYKDIKVYSPKVNKGGILSGHDIDFLGVNKAVKELVKTYDVGPNNAWFKFT
;
A
#
# COMPACT_ATOMS: atom_id res chain seq x y z
N MET A 1 -11.92 -1.43 -20.18
CA MET A 1 -10.82 -1.80 -19.26
C MET A 1 -9.52 -1.32 -19.88
N THR A 2 -8.99 -0.22 -19.42
CA THR A 2 -7.69 0.28 -19.88
C THR A 2 -6.63 -0.62 -19.25
N LYS A 3 -6.04 -1.52 -20.05
CA LYS A 3 -4.83 -2.24 -19.62
C LYS A 3 -3.81 -1.17 -19.23
N LEU A 4 -3.39 -1.18 -17.97
CA LEU A 4 -2.35 -0.32 -17.46
C LEU A 4 -1.18 -0.37 -18.45
N ASN A 5 -0.93 0.73 -19.14
CA ASN A 5 0.21 0.80 -20.05
C ASN A 5 1.46 1.05 -19.20
N ILE A 6 1.89 -0.01 -18.50
CA ILE A 6 2.99 -0.03 -17.53
C ILE A 6 4.31 0.43 -18.16
N ALA A 7 4.38 0.45 -19.50
CA ALA A 7 5.59 0.79 -20.26
C ALA A 7 5.94 2.29 -20.32
N ARG A 8 5.14 3.19 -19.73
CA ARG A 8 5.29 4.64 -19.99
C ARG A 8 5.84 5.50 -18.86
N THR A 9 6.19 4.97 -17.72
CA THR A 9 6.83 5.78 -16.66
C THR A 9 8.31 5.49 -16.56
N VAL A 10 9.09 6.34 -17.20
CA VAL A 10 10.56 6.31 -17.23
C VAL A 10 11.16 6.26 -15.80
N GLU A 11 10.48 6.87 -14.83
CA GLU A 11 11.00 6.97 -13.46
C GLU A 11 11.08 5.61 -12.72
N TRP A 12 10.07 4.74 -12.86
CA TRP A 12 10.12 3.44 -12.18
C TRP A 12 10.86 2.36 -12.99
N THR A 13 10.95 2.49 -14.31
CA THR A 13 11.75 1.59 -15.16
C THR A 13 13.24 1.82 -15.02
N SER A 14 13.66 3.07 -14.76
CA SER A 14 15.06 3.43 -14.53
C SER A 14 15.51 3.25 -13.07
N LYS A 15 14.57 3.29 -12.12
CA LYS A 15 14.80 3.15 -10.68
C LYS A 15 13.73 2.24 -10.08
N PRO A 16 13.81 0.91 -10.27
CA PRO A 16 12.79 -0.01 -9.79
C PRO A 16 12.67 0.09 -8.26
N ASN A 17 11.64 0.79 -7.78
CA ASN A 17 11.33 0.97 -6.38
C ASN A 17 9.82 1.07 -6.20
N ARG A 18 9.29 0.38 -5.19
CA ARG A 18 7.86 0.33 -4.91
C ARG A 18 7.19 1.71 -4.79
N LYS A 19 7.87 2.72 -4.25
CA LYS A 19 7.28 4.06 -4.07
C LYS A 19 6.98 4.76 -5.41
N TYR A 20 7.84 4.59 -6.43
CA TYR A 20 7.60 5.13 -7.77
C TYR A 20 6.46 4.38 -8.47
N PHE A 21 6.42 3.07 -8.29
CA PHE A 21 5.35 2.24 -8.81
C PHE A 21 3.99 2.59 -8.19
N LEU A 22 3.92 2.71 -6.86
CA LEU A 22 2.69 3.13 -6.16
C LEU A 22 2.23 4.52 -6.60
N ARG A 23 3.16 5.48 -6.74
CA ARG A 23 2.84 6.80 -7.28
C ARG A 23 2.21 6.69 -8.67
N HIS A 24 2.78 5.90 -9.56
CA HIS A 24 2.24 5.69 -10.89
C HIS A 24 0.82 5.10 -10.84
N LEU A 25 0.57 4.08 -10.02
CA LEU A 25 -0.76 3.51 -9.85
C LEU A 25 -1.77 4.55 -9.37
N ILE A 26 -1.39 5.38 -8.38
CA ILE A 26 -2.25 6.41 -7.80
C ILE A 26 -2.57 7.50 -8.82
N GLU A 27 -1.55 8.07 -9.49
CA GLU A 27 -1.72 9.16 -10.45
C GLU A 27 -2.50 8.71 -11.70
N THR A 28 -2.19 7.53 -12.25
CA THR A 28 -2.86 7.01 -13.46
C THR A 28 -4.35 6.73 -13.24
N ASN A 29 -4.72 6.33 -12.02
CA ASN A 29 -6.12 6.03 -11.69
C ASN A 29 -6.82 7.18 -10.94
N SER A 30 -6.14 8.31 -10.75
CA SER A 30 -6.67 9.47 -10.01
C SER A 30 -7.15 9.12 -8.59
N PHE A 31 -6.44 8.21 -7.92
CA PHE A 31 -6.77 7.81 -6.56
C PHE A 31 -6.45 8.92 -5.55
N THR A 32 -7.28 9.04 -4.53
CA THR A 32 -7.16 10.07 -3.49
C THR A 32 -6.97 9.51 -2.09
N SER A 33 -7.13 8.20 -1.93
CA SER A 33 -7.01 7.52 -0.64
C SER A 33 -6.20 6.22 -0.74
N MET A 34 -5.36 5.99 0.28
CA MET A 34 -4.53 4.80 0.39
C MET A 34 -4.43 4.32 1.83
N CYS A 35 -4.34 3.01 2.02
CA CYS A 35 -3.89 2.41 3.26
C CYS A 35 -2.53 1.73 3.03
N GLU A 36 -1.52 2.11 3.81
CA GLU A 36 -0.22 1.42 3.88
C GLU A 36 -0.17 0.58 5.16
N VAL A 37 0.00 -0.73 5.00
CA VAL A 37 0.08 -1.71 6.08
C VAL A 37 1.53 -2.15 6.24
N GLY A 38 2.19 -1.70 7.32
CA GLY A 38 3.63 -1.79 7.51
C GLY A 38 4.35 -0.57 6.95
N VAL A 39 4.49 0.47 7.77
CA VAL A 39 5.04 1.79 7.39
C VAL A 39 6.51 1.94 7.74
N ARG A 40 6.90 1.35 8.89
CA ARG A 40 8.25 1.42 9.43
C ARG A 40 8.72 2.86 9.67
N ASP A 41 9.61 3.39 8.82
CA ASP A 41 10.20 4.74 8.93
C ASP A 41 9.50 5.80 8.04
N GLY A 42 8.42 5.45 7.38
CA GLY A 42 7.60 6.37 6.59
C GLY A 42 8.14 6.75 5.21
N ARG A 43 9.20 6.13 4.72
CA ARG A 43 9.84 6.54 3.44
C ARG A 43 8.90 6.50 2.26
N THR A 44 8.06 5.49 2.15
CA THR A 44 7.06 5.37 1.07
C THR A 44 5.94 6.38 1.30
N THR A 45 5.36 6.40 2.51
CA THR A 45 4.30 7.33 2.93
C THR A 45 4.66 8.79 2.64
N PHE A 46 5.82 9.24 3.12
CA PHE A 46 6.23 10.65 2.95
C PHE A 46 6.50 11.00 1.49
N TYR A 47 7.14 10.11 0.74
CA TYR A 47 7.35 10.32 -0.69
C TYR A 47 6.03 10.51 -1.44
N LEU A 48 5.04 9.67 -1.16
CA LEU A 48 3.74 9.76 -1.83
C LEU A 48 2.97 11.03 -1.44
N LEU A 49 2.95 11.38 -0.15
CA LEU A 49 2.31 12.61 0.34
C LEU A 49 2.95 13.88 -0.19
N ASP A 50 4.27 13.90 -0.37
CA ASP A 50 5.00 15.06 -0.92
C ASP A 50 4.78 15.21 -2.43
N LYS A 51 4.57 14.11 -3.15
CA LYS A 51 4.38 14.12 -4.61
C LYS A 51 2.92 14.25 -5.05
N ILE A 52 1.98 13.84 -4.21
CA ILE A 52 0.55 13.81 -4.54
C ILE A 52 -0.23 14.61 -3.48
N PRO A 53 -0.44 15.92 -3.70
CA PRO A 53 -1.07 16.79 -2.69
C PRO A 53 -2.51 16.41 -2.33
N THR A 54 -3.22 15.72 -3.21
CA THR A 54 -4.61 15.27 -3.01
C THR A 54 -4.72 13.95 -2.26
N LEU A 55 -3.60 13.24 -2.06
CA LEU A 55 -3.58 11.92 -1.45
C LEU A 55 -3.73 11.99 0.07
N LYS A 56 -4.57 11.11 0.62
CA LYS A 56 -4.72 10.82 2.04
C LYS A 56 -4.25 9.39 2.31
N ILE A 57 -3.40 9.21 3.32
CA ILE A 57 -2.85 7.89 3.68
C ILE A 57 -3.23 7.51 5.11
N TYR A 58 -3.82 6.34 5.26
CA TYR A 58 -3.99 5.63 6.53
C TYR A 58 -2.78 4.73 6.72
N ALA A 59 -1.94 5.07 7.69
CA ALA A 59 -0.62 4.48 7.88
C ALA A 59 -0.63 3.55 9.10
N VAL A 60 -0.67 2.24 8.86
CA VAL A 60 -0.77 1.21 9.89
C VAL A 60 0.60 0.65 10.24
N ASP A 61 0.98 0.71 11.51
CA ASP A 61 2.20 0.08 12.02
C ASP A 61 2.06 -0.32 13.49
N LEU A 62 2.90 -1.24 13.95
CA LEU A 62 2.98 -1.63 15.37
C LEU A 62 3.48 -0.48 16.23
N ASP A 63 4.40 0.34 15.71
CA ASP A 63 4.95 1.51 16.39
C ASP A 63 4.96 2.75 15.48
N THR A 64 3.92 3.57 15.61
CA THR A 64 3.80 4.80 14.82
C THR A 64 4.80 5.89 15.22
N LYS A 65 5.47 5.80 16.36
CA LYS A 65 6.50 6.77 16.78
C LYS A 65 7.72 6.75 15.88
N LEU A 66 7.94 5.66 15.12
CA LEU A 66 9.03 5.56 14.16
C LEU A 66 8.90 6.55 12.99
N PHE A 67 7.69 6.98 12.66
CA PHE A 67 7.44 7.88 11.52
C PHE A 67 6.54 9.07 11.85
N TYR A 68 5.85 9.09 13.00
CA TYR A 68 4.86 10.11 13.31
C TYR A 68 5.21 10.89 14.59
N ASN A 69 5.42 12.20 14.43
CA ASN A 69 5.73 13.16 15.49
C ASN A 69 5.05 14.51 15.20
N ASP A 70 5.21 15.49 16.06
CA ASP A 70 4.56 16.80 15.92
C ASP A 70 4.93 17.52 14.62
N THR A 71 6.17 17.43 14.17
CA THR A 71 6.62 18.02 12.90
C THR A 71 5.90 17.38 11.71
N VAL A 72 5.81 16.06 11.69
CA VAL A 72 5.10 15.30 10.65
C VAL A 72 3.61 15.60 10.67
N LYS A 73 3.02 15.67 11.89
CA LYS A 73 1.62 16.04 12.08
C LYS A 73 1.31 17.42 11.52
N GLN A 74 2.16 18.43 11.81
CA GLN A 74 2.00 19.78 11.28
C GLN A 74 2.14 19.83 9.76
N LYS A 75 3.09 19.06 9.20
CA LYS A 75 3.35 19.03 7.75
C LYS A 75 2.20 18.44 6.95
N TYR A 76 1.71 17.28 7.35
CA TYR A 76 0.71 16.53 6.55
C TYR A 76 -0.72 16.69 7.04
N LYS A 77 -0.92 17.18 8.26
CA LYS A 77 -2.25 17.45 8.87
C LYS A 77 -3.17 16.23 8.75
N ASP A 78 -4.34 16.42 8.18
CA ASP A 78 -5.39 15.43 7.97
C ASP A 78 -5.14 14.46 6.80
N ARG A 79 -4.04 14.65 6.06
CA ARG A 79 -3.64 13.75 4.97
C ARG A 79 -2.87 12.52 5.42
N LEU A 80 -2.28 12.53 6.61
CA LEU A 80 -1.62 11.38 7.22
C LEU A 80 -2.32 10.98 8.50
N ILE A 81 -2.95 9.81 8.50
CA ILE A 81 -3.64 9.24 9.67
C ILE A 81 -2.85 8.03 10.16
N PRO A 82 -2.08 8.16 11.25
CA PRO A 82 -1.38 7.04 11.86
C PRO A 82 -2.36 6.15 12.61
N ILE A 83 -2.22 4.83 12.44
CA ILE A 83 -3.01 3.83 13.15
C ILE A 83 -2.06 2.82 13.77
N GLN A 84 -1.89 2.92 15.09
CA GLN A 84 -1.01 2.02 15.82
C GLN A 84 -1.73 0.74 16.22
N GLY A 85 -1.08 -0.39 15.95
CA GLY A 85 -1.52 -1.71 16.37
C GLY A 85 -1.15 -2.83 15.40
N ASN A 86 -1.46 -4.05 15.81
CA ASN A 86 -1.33 -5.21 14.93
C ASN A 86 -2.28 -5.06 13.74
N SER A 87 -1.75 -5.10 12.52
CA SER A 87 -2.45 -4.86 11.26
C SER A 87 -3.79 -5.60 11.17
N GLY A 88 -3.77 -6.90 11.44
CA GLY A 88 -4.97 -7.72 11.40
C GLY A 88 -6.03 -7.46 12.50
N ASN A 89 -5.74 -6.58 13.46
CA ASN A 89 -6.66 -6.23 14.56
C ASN A 89 -7.19 -4.79 14.46
N VAL A 90 -6.62 -3.95 13.60
CA VAL A 90 -7.00 -2.53 13.48
C VAL A 90 -7.64 -2.16 12.15
N ALA A 91 -7.87 -3.13 11.28
CA ALA A 91 -8.43 -2.90 9.95
C ALA A 91 -9.83 -2.26 9.98
N ASP A 92 -10.61 -2.47 11.03
CA ASP A 92 -11.93 -1.86 11.23
C ASP A 92 -11.87 -0.34 11.44
N LYS A 93 -10.72 0.19 11.88
CA LYS A 93 -10.49 1.64 12.03
C LYS A 93 -10.27 2.37 10.70
N ILE A 94 -10.17 1.63 9.60
CA ILE A 94 -9.86 2.18 8.27
C ILE A 94 -11.12 2.16 7.42
N PRO A 95 -11.50 3.29 6.80
CA PRO A 95 -12.58 3.31 5.82
C PRO A 95 -12.18 2.56 4.55
N ASN A 96 -13.09 2.41 3.61
CA ASN A 96 -12.73 1.97 2.28
C ASN A 96 -11.83 3.00 1.60
N VAL A 97 -10.81 2.53 0.89
CA VAL A 97 -9.79 3.34 0.20
C VAL A 97 -9.59 2.87 -1.23
N ASP A 98 -8.98 3.71 -2.05
CA ASP A 98 -8.76 3.40 -3.46
C ASP A 98 -7.60 2.41 -3.66
N LEU A 99 -6.60 2.45 -2.78
CA LEU A 99 -5.46 1.56 -2.84
C LEU A 99 -5.10 1.03 -1.45
N VAL A 100 -4.94 -0.27 -1.32
CA VAL A 100 -4.32 -0.91 -0.15
C VAL A 100 -2.97 -1.46 -0.56
N PHE A 101 -1.94 -1.18 0.23
CA PHE A 101 -0.58 -1.69 0.05
C PHE A 101 -0.11 -2.43 1.31
N ILE A 102 0.13 -3.74 1.20
CA ILE A 102 0.50 -4.63 2.31
C ILE A 102 2.01 -4.92 2.26
N ASP A 103 2.74 -4.46 3.27
CA ASP A 103 4.19 -4.62 3.41
C ASP A 103 4.59 -4.79 4.89
N ALA A 104 3.89 -5.65 5.64
CA ALA A 104 4.09 -5.84 7.08
C ALA A 104 4.75 -7.20 7.40
N ASP A 105 3.99 -8.20 7.80
CA ASP A 105 4.50 -9.53 8.18
C ASP A 105 4.64 -10.43 6.95
N HIS A 106 5.86 -10.83 6.62
CA HIS A 106 6.18 -11.68 5.47
C HIS A 106 5.94 -13.18 5.74
N SER A 107 5.51 -13.57 6.94
CA SER A 107 5.07 -14.93 7.20
C SER A 107 3.75 -15.22 6.45
N TYR A 108 3.54 -16.50 6.13
CA TYR A 108 2.26 -16.90 5.50
C TYR A 108 1.05 -16.48 6.35
N LYS A 109 1.10 -16.72 7.67
CA LYS A 109 -0.03 -16.41 8.58
C LYS A 109 -0.31 -14.91 8.67
N GLY A 110 0.73 -14.08 8.76
CA GLY A 110 0.62 -12.64 8.84
C GLY A 110 0.06 -12.06 7.55
N CYS A 111 0.70 -12.35 6.42
CA CYS A 111 0.26 -11.90 5.10
C CYS A 111 -1.15 -12.40 4.76
N TYR A 112 -1.48 -13.67 5.04
CA TYR A 112 -2.82 -14.22 4.86
C TYR A 112 -3.88 -13.43 5.63
N LYS A 113 -3.61 -13.16 6.93
CA LYS A 113 -4.51 -12.39 7.78
C LYS A 113 -4.70 -10.98 7.23
N ASP A 114 -3.61 -10.30 6.86
CA ASP A 114 -3.65 -8.95 6.32
C ASP A 114 -4.45 -8.90 5.02
N ILE A 115 -4.16 -9.76 4.04
CA ILE A 115 -4.93 -9.82 2.80
C ILE A 115 -6.42 -10.04 3.09
N LYS A 116 -6.76 -10.95 4.00
CA LYS A 116 -8.16 -11.27 4.35
C LYS A 116 -8.93 -10.10 4.92
N VAL A 117 -8.30 -9.29 5.80
CA VAL A 117 -8.99 -8.17 6.47
C VAL A 117 -8.94 -6.88 5.68
N TYR A 118 -7.92 -6.67 4.83
CA TYR A 118 -7.77 -5.45 4.04
C TYR A 118 -8.37 -5.53 2.63
N SER A 119 -8.49 -6.71 2.02
CA SER A 119 -9.14 -6.83 0.70
C SER A 119 -10.55 -6.21 0.64
N PRO A 120 -11.43 -6.39 1.67
CA PRO A 120 -12.74 -5.77 1.66
C PRO A 120 -12.73 -4.25 1.82
N LYS A 121 -11.58 -3.66 2.17
CA LYS A 121 -11.40 -2.21 2.32
C LYS A 121 -11.06 -1.50 1.01
N VAL A 122 -10.82 -2.24 -0.06
CA VAL A 122 -10.56 -1.64 -1.37
C VAL A 122 -11.87 -1.24 -2.03
N ASN A 123 -11.97 0.02 -2.46
CA ASN A 123 -13.11 0.52 -3.23
C ASN A 123 -13.27 -0.28 -4.54
N LYS A 124 -14.49 -0.40 -5.04
CA LYS A 124 -14.73 -0.96 -6.38
C LYS A 124 -13.98 -0.15 -7.44
N GLY A 125 -13.18 -0.83 -8.26
CA GLY A 125 -12.29 -0.20 -9.24
C GLY A 125 -10.96 0.28 -8.64
N GLY A 126 -10.73 0.01 -7.36
CA GLY A 126 -9.48 0.27 -6.68
C GLY A 126 -8.43 -0.83 -6.88
N ILE A 127 -7.34 -0.77 -6.13
CA ILE A 127 -6.23 -1.71 -6.23
C ILE A 127 -5.88 -2.29 -4.86
N LEU A 128 -5.86 -3.62 -4.78
CA LEU A 128 -5.18 -4.37 -3.72
C LEU A 128 -3.75 -4.66 -4.18
N SER A 129 -2.76 -4.29 -3.38
CA SER A 129 -1.34 -4.44 -3.70
C SER A 129 -0.53 -4.83 -2.46
N GLY A 130 0.68 -5.28 -2.68
CA GLY A 130 1.65 -5.52 -1.61
C GLY A 130 3.06 -5.71 -2.14
N HIS A 131 3.98 -6.08 -1.27
CA HIS A 131 5.40 -6.24 -1.57
C HIS A 131 5.86 -7.69 -1.34
N ASP A 132 7.13 -7.95 -1.66
CA ASP A 132 7.85 -9.19 -1.35
C ASP A 132 7.19 -10.48 -1.86
N ILE A 133 6.64 -10.46 -3.09
CA ILE A 133 6.03 -11.64 -3.71
C ILE A 133 7.00 -12.81 -3.90
N ASP A 134 8.29 -12.56 -3.83
CA ASP A 134 9.37 -13.57 -3.85
C ASP A 134 9.55 -14.31 -2.51
N PHE A 135 9.03 -13.78 -1.39
CA PHE A 135 9.00 -14.49 -0.13
C PHE A 135 7.96 -15.62 -0.15
N LEU A 136 8.38 -16.83 0.24
CA LEU A 136 7.50 -18.01 0.20
C LEU A 136 6.18 -17.82 0.95
N GLY A 137 6.22 -17.18 2.12
CA GLY A 137 5.03 -16.90 2.94
C GLY A 137 4.05 -15.98 2.23
N VAL A 138 4.56 -14.87 1.69
CA VAL A 138 3.77 -13.89 0.92
C VAL A 138 3.21 -14.53 -0.34
N ASN A 139 4.06 -15.21 -1.14
CA ASN A 139 3.65 -15.86 -2.39
C ASN A 139 2.52 -16.85 -2.17
N LYS A 140 2.61 -17.68 -1.13
CA LYS A 140 1.58 -18.65 -0.79
C LYS A 140 0.25 -17.96 -0.43
N ALA A 141 0.29 -16.94 0.43
CA ALA A 141 -0.90 -16.22 0.86
C ALA A 141 -1.59 -15.48 -0.32
N VAL A 142 -0.80 -14.82 -1.17
CA VAL A 142 -1.31 -14.11 -2.36
C VAL A 142 -1.92 -15.08 -3.36
N LYS A 143 -1.26 -16.21 -3.67
CA LYS A 143 -1.83 -17.22 -4.58
C LYS A 143 -3.15 -17.79 -4.07
N GLU A 144 -3.26 -18.00 -2.77
CA GLU A 144 -4.46 -18.61 -2.18
C GLU A 144 -5.65 -17.64 -2.15
N LEU A 145 -5.44 -16.38 -1.71
CA LEU A 145 -6.52 -15.42 -1.49
C LEU A 145 -6.78 -14.49 -2.67
N VAL A 146 -5.72 -14.03 -3.35
CA VAL A 146 -5.84 -13.08 -4.47
C VAL A 146 -6.06 -13.82 -5.78
N LYS A 147 -5.47 -15.01 -5.95
CA LYS A 147 -5.57 -15.93 -7.09
C LYS A 147 -4.96 -15.37 -8.37
N THR A 148 -5.59 -14.34 -8.94
CA THR A 148 -5.10 -13.63 -10.14
C THR A 148 -4.57 -12.27 -9.75
N TYR A 149 -3.31 -11.99 -10.08
CA TYR A 149 -2.61 -10.74 -9.79
C TYR A 149 -1.49 -10.53 -10.82
N ASP A 150 -1.06 -9.29 -10.95
CA ASP A 150 0.11 -8.93 -11.74
C ASP A 150 1.31 -8.66 -10.81
N VAL A 151 2.51 -8.79 -11.36
CA VAL A 151 3.76 -8.47 -10.66
C VAL A 151 4.33 -7.19 -11.26
N GLY A 152 4.56 -6.23 -10.40
CA GLY A 152 5.20 -4.95 -10.70
C GLY A 152 6.69 -4.96 -10.38
N PRO A 153 7.36 -3.81 -10.49
CA PRO A 153 8.77 -3.68 -10.16
C PRO A 153 9.02 -3.88 -8.67
N ASN A 154 10.28 -4.27 -8.34
CA ASN A 154 10.75 -4.45 -6.97
C ASN A 154 9.87 -5.42 -6.16
N ASN A 155 9.49 -6.56 -6.76
CA ASN A 155 8.68 -7.61 -6.12
C ASN A 155 7.32 -7.15 -5.58
N ALA A 156 6.78 -6.06 -6.10
CA ALA A 156 5.41 -5.66 -5.81
C ALA A 156 4.43 -6.54 -6.58
N TRP A 157 3.29 -6.85 -5.95
CA TRP A 157 2.15 -7.50 -6.60
C TRP A 157 0.92 -6.60 -6.51
N PHE A 158 0.00 -6.73 -7.47
CA PHE A 158 -1.21 -5.92 -7.46
C PHE A 158 -2.36 -6.57 -8.23
N LYS A 159 -3.58 -6.19 -7.87
CA LYS A 159 -4.82 -6.61 -8.50
C LYS A 159 -5.83 -5.48 -8.50
N PHE A 160 -6.46 -5.22 -9.64
CA PHE A 160 -7.66 -4.38 -9.72
C PHE A 160 -8.89 -5.12 -9.18
N THR A 161 -9.73 -4.42 -8.41
CA THR A 161 -10.96 -4.97 -7.79
C THR A 161 -12.21 -4.60 -8.59
#